data_65b5414e17a61d1f086452def196b12e
#
_entry.id   65b5414e17a61d1f086452def196b12e
#
_cell.length_a   1.000
_cell.length_b   1.000
_cell.length_c   1.000
_cell.angle_alpha   90.00
_cell.angle_beta   90.00
_cell.angle_gamma   90.00
#
_symmetry.space_group_name_H-M   'P 1'
#
loop_
_entity.id
_entity.type
_entity.pdbx_description
1 polymer ?
#
loop_
_entity_poly.entity_id
_entity_poly.type
_entity_poly.pdbx_seq_one_letter_code
_entity_poly.pdbx_strand_id
1 'polypeptide(L)'
;MTLDTIQCLRDRVPGCKIALNEVSGNGLAAEFAEQLEEAVDLYLDFTENSEVGYIYNKPEWVPNWDIVKNLTELTTFPQSLKIIKEAGELEDVDRVFKMSGRYLLNEKFSTEFYDSNEVRNKVVIGKSVPSQFPFNVTGLSTQYMCRLLSWPIAMHSDMINWYQTGCNYMKQRMALGGYADIEHCLYFAIPREVVHEVDEVGVYGNIAPNGVPIVN
;
A
#
# COMPACT_ATOMS: atom_id res chain seq x y z
N MET A 1 -1.01 0.93 -17.75
CA MET A 1 -0.34 0.26 -16.61
C MET A 1 -1.32 -0.06 -15.48
N THR A 2 -2.08 0.90 -14.92
CA THR A 2 -3.09 0.58 -13.89
C THR A 2 -4.19 -0.34 -14.40
N LEU A 3 -4.70 -0.10 -15.61
CA LEU A 3 -5.68 -1.00 -16.26
C LEU A 3 -5.12 -2.41 -16.49
N ASP A 4 -3.84 -2.53 -16.87
CA ASP A 4 -3.20 -3.85 -17.02
C ASP A 4 -3.10 -4.58 -15.67
N THR A 5 -2.85 -3.83 -14.58
CA THR A 5 -2.86 -4.39 -13.22
C THR A 5 -4.24 -4.92 -12.86
N ILE A 6 -5.30 -4.13 -13.11
CA ILE A 6 -6.70 -4.53 -12.85
C ILE A 6 -7.05 -5.79 -13.66
N GLN A 7 -6.72 -5.81 -14.96
CA GLN A 7 -6.96 -6.98 -15.80
C GLN A 7 -6.19 -8.21 -15.29
N CYS A 8 -4.93 -8.05 -14.93
CA CYS A 8 -4.12 -9.14 -14.37
C CYS A 8 -4.74 -9.71 -13.09
N LEU A 9 -5.27 -8.84 -12.20
CA LEU A 9 -5.95 -9.28 -10.97
C LEU A 9 -7.22 -10.08 -11.30
N ARG A 10 -8.06 -9.59 -12.22
CA ARG A 10 -9.28 -10.31 -12.66
C ARG A 10 -8.97 -11.69 -13.24
N ASP A 11 -7.90 -11.80 -14.03
CA ASP A 11 -7.50 -13.04 -14.68
C ASP A 11 -6.91 -14.05 -13.68
N ARG A 12 -6.10 -13.58 -12.72
CA ARG A 12 -5.37 -14.46 -11.79
C ARG A 12 -6.10 -14.77 -10.49
N VAL A 13 -7.03 -13.91 -10.10
CA VAL A 13 -7.84 -14.06 -8.88
C VAL A 13 -9.32 -13.88 -9.24
N PRO A 14 -9.93 -14.85 -9.94
CA PRO A 14 -11.32 -14.78 -10.35
C PRO A 14 -12.25 -14.51 -9.15
N GLY A 15 -13.15 -13.53 -9.32
CA GLY A 15 -14.10 -13.16 -8.27
C GLY A 15 -13.54 -12.22 -7.19
N CYS A 16 -12.27 -11.77 -7.30
CA CYS A 16 -11.78 -10.74 -6.38
C CYS A 16 -12.55 -9.42 -6.57
N LYS A 17 -12.82 -8.72 -5.47
CA LYS A 17 -13.26 -7.33 -5.49
C LYS A 17 -12.03 -6.42 -5.57
N ILE A 18 -12.11 -5.38 -6.39
CA ILE A 18 -11.02 -4.41 -6.60
C ILE A 18 -11.48 -3.03 -6.16
N ALA A 19 -10.85 -2.49 -5.13
CA ALA A 19 -10.97 -1.09 -4.75
C ALA A 19 -9.72 -0.33 -5.23
N LEU A 20 -9.92 0.70 -6.05
CA LEU A 20 -8.86 1.57 -6.55
C LEU A 20 -8.82 2.88 -5.76
N ASN A 21 -7.63 3.23 -5.31
CA ASN A 21 -7.38 4.44 -4.53
C ASN A 21 -6.56 5.42 -5.37
N GLU A 22 -7.19 6.51 -5.84
CA GLU A 22 -6.53 7.59 -6.58
C GLU A 22 -6.16 8.73 -5.63
N VAL A 23 -4.88 9.10 -5.64
CA VAL A 23 -4.31 10.07 -4.68
C VAL A 23 -3.42 11.13 -5.35
N SER A 24 -3.51 11.30 -6.66
CA SER A 24 -2.73 12.34 -7.35
C SER A 24 -3.23 13.73 -6.97
N GLY A 25 -2.30 14.64 -6.67
CA GLY A 25 -2.65 16.01 -6.28
C GLY A 25 -3.21 16.88 -7.40
N ASN A 26 -3.11 16.42 -8.66
CA ASN A 26 -3.59 17.14 -9.85
C ASN A 26 -4.82 16.49 -10.49
N GLY A 27 -5.29 15.38 -9.94
CA GLY A 27 -6.33 14.55 -10.54
C GLY A 27 -5.88 13.83 -11.83
N LEU A 28 -6.74 13.01 -12.35
CA LEU A 28 -6.57 12.33 -13.63
C LEU A 28 -7.36 13.07 -14.71
N ALA A 29 -7.00 12.86 -15.98
CA ALA A 29 -7.87 13.26 -17.09
C ALA A 29 -9.22 12.56 -16.95
N ALA A 30 -10.33 13.28 -17.14
CA ALA A 30 -11.67 12.77 -16.88
C ALA A 30 -11.97 11.45 -17.61
N GLU A 31 -11.60 11.34 -18.90
CA GLU A 31 -11.77 10.13 -19.69
C GLU A 31 -11.02 8.91 -19.09
N PHE A 32 -9.84 9.13 -18.50
CA PHE A 32 -9.08 8.07 -17.88
C PHE A 32 -9.62 7.69 -16.49
N ALA A 33 -10.11 8.67 -15.72
CA ALA A 33 -10.78 8.42 -14.45
C ALA A 33 -12.05 7.57 -14.66
N GLU A 34 -12.86 7.88 -15.68
CA GLU A 34 -14.05 7.14 -16.06
C GLU A 34 -13.71 5.69 -16.42
N GLN A 35 -12.66 5.46 -17.23
CA GLN A 35 -12.19 4.10 -17.56
C GLN A 35 -11.77 3.30 -16.33
N LEU A 36 -11.14 3.94 -15.34
CA LEU A 36 -10.73 3.28 -14.10
C LEU A 36 -11.94 2.97 -13.22
N GLU A 37 -12.89 3.89 -13.11
CA GLU A 37 -14.14 3.70 -12.36
C GLU A 37 -14.95 2.52 -12.91
N GLU A 38 -15.08 2.41 -14.24
CA GLU A 38 -15.76 1.29 -14.90
C GLU A 38 -15.04 -0.07 -14.71
N ALA A 39 -13.72 -0.07 -14.50
CA ALA A 39 -12.91 -1.28 -14.42
C ALA A 39 -12.85 -1.91 -13.02
N VAL A 40 -13.28 -1.19 -11.97
CA VAL A 40 -13.16 -1.62 -10.56
C VAL A 40 -14.53 -1.73 -9.87
N ASP A 41 -14.57 -2.38 -8.71
CA ASP A 41 -15.81 -2.49 -7.93
C ASP A 41 -16.05 -1.24 -7.07
N LEU A 42 -14.97 -0.56 -6.68
CA LEU A 42 -15.02 0.69 -5.92
C LEU A 42 -13.87 1.62 -6.34
N TYR A 43 -14.22 2.83 -6.77
CA TYR A 43 -13.26 3.88 -7.09
C TYR A 43 -13.28 4.95 -5.99
N LEU A 44 -12.12 5.21 -5.38
CA LEU A 44 -11.95 6.20 -4.32
C LEU A 44 -10.99 7.29 -4.79
N ASP A 45 -11.52 8.46 -5.07
CA ASP A 45 -10.75 9.64 -5.47
C ASP A 45 -10.50 10.57 -4.28
N PHE A 46 -9.23 10.77 -3.96
CA PHE A 46 -8.76 11.68 -2.91
C PHE A 46 -8.17 12.98 -3.45
N THR A 47 -8.35 13.29 -4.72
CA THR A 47 -7.82 14.51 -5.34
C THR A 47 -8.27 15.78 -4.62
N GLU A 48 -9.55 15.85 -4.23
CA GLU A 48 -10.13 16.99 -3.50
C GLU A 48 -9.99 16.86 -1.96
N ASN A 49 -9.27 15.85 -1.46
CA ASN A 49 -9.05 15.68 -0.03
C ASN A 49 -8.14 16.78 0.52
N SER A 50 -8.57 17.47 1.57
CA SER A 50 -7.84 18.63 2.13
C SER A 50 -6.45 18.26 2.68
N GLU A 51 -6.27 17.04 3.21
CA GLU A 51 -4.96 16.58 3.68
C GLU A 51 -4.01 16.26 2.50
N VAL A 52 -4.52 15.69 1.42
CA VAL A 52 -3.77 15.51 0.16
C VAL A 52 -3.36 16.88 -0.39
N GLY A 53 -4.30 17.80 -0.53
CA GLY A 53 -4.02 19.17 -0.97
C GLY A 53 -2.95 19.85 -0.10
N TYR A 54 -3.02 19.70 1.22
CA TYR A 54 -2.01 20.25 2.12
C TYR A 54 -0.62 19.64 1.88
N ILE A 55 -0.52 18.31 1.72
CA ILE A 55 0.75 17.59 1.50
C ILE A 55 1.38 18.04 0.17
N TYR A 56 0.60 18.07 -0.91
CA TYR A 56 1.08 18.43 -2.25
C TYR A 56 1.48 19.90 -2.39
N ASN A 57 0.94 20.79 -1.56
CA ASN A 57 1.22 22.23 -1.62
C ASN A 57 2.21 22.71 -0.55
N LYS A 58 2.77 21.83 0.28
CA LYS A 58 3.73 22.24 1.32
C LYS A 58 5.13 22.46 0.74
N PRO A 59 5.64 23.71 0.72
CA PRO A 59 6.88 24.04 0.01
C PRO A 59 8.10 23.27 0.49
N GLU A 60 8.14 22.88 1.77
CA GLU A 60 9.27 22.14 2.36
C GLU A 60 9.29 20.65 1.92
N TRP A 61 8.15 20.12 1.47
CA TRP A 61 8.01 18.71 1.09
C TRP A 61 8.06 18.46 -0.41
N VAL A 62 7.52 19.40 -1.21
CA VAL A 62 7.44 19.27 -2.67
C VAL A 62 8.79 18.93 -3.34
N PRO A 63 9.96 19.51 -2.92
CA PRO A 63 11.24 19.15 -3.49
C PRO A 63 11.65 17.69 -3.24
N ASN A 64 11.07 17.05 -2.23
CA ASN A 64 11.30 15.63 -1.93
C ASN A 64 10.03 14.82 -2.20
N TRP A 65 9.92 14.33 -3.43
CA TRP A 65 8.75 13.57 -3.88
C TRP A 65 8.49 12.29 -3.05
N ASP A 66 9.50 11.69 -2.45
CA ASP A 66 9.32 10.53 -1.58
C ASP A 66 8.54 10.89 -0.31
N ILE A 67 8.74 12.08 0.24
CA ILE A 67 7.91 12.58 1.36
C ILE A 67 6.46 12.70 0.93
N VAL A 68 6.20 13.40 -0.18
CA VAL A 68 4.83 13.64 -0.69
C VAL A 68 4.13 12.30 -0.92
N LYS A 69 4.75 11.40 -1.68
CA LYS A 69 4.20 10.07 -2.01
C LYS A 69 3.87 9.25 -0.76
N ASN A 70 4.85 9.06 0.12
CA ASN A 70 4.69 8.17 1.26
C ASN A 70 3.73 8.76 2.32
N LEU A 71 3.79 10.08 2.56
CA LEU A 71 2.90 10.73 3.51
C LEU A 71 1.45 10.73 3.00
N THR A 72 1.24 10.96 1.69
CA THR A 72 -0.09 10.86 1.07
C THR A 72 -0.65 9.44 1.23
N GLU A 73 0.13 8.41 0.91
CA GLU A 73 -0.30 7.02 1.06
C GLU A 73 -0.62 6.67 2.53
N LEU A 74 0.26 7.02 3.48
CA LEU A 74 0.02 6.78 4.91
C LEU A 74 -1.19 7.54 5.47
N THR A 75 -1.58 8.65 4.84
CA THR A 75 -2.72 9.47 5.26
C THR A 75 -4.02 8.97 4.65
N THR A 76 -4.05 8.68 3.36
CA THR A 76 -5.28 8.33 2.63
C THR A 76 -5.65 6.86 2.75
N PHE A 77 -4.66 5.95 2.78
CA PHE A 77 -4.95 4.52 2.79
C PHE A 77 -5.79 4.08 4.01
N PRO A 78 -5.54 4.50 5.27
CA PRO A 78 -6.45 4.19 6.38
C PRO A 78 -7.85 4.81 6.22
N GLN A 79 -7.99 5.93 5.51
CA GLN A 79 -9.30 6.51 5.18
C GLN A 79 -10.03 5.61 4.18
N SER A 80 -9.35 5.16 3.12
CA SER A 80 -9.88 4.21 2.14
C SER A 80 -10.38 2.93 2.82
N LEU A 81 -9.59 2.34 3.72
CA LEU A 81 -9.97 1.13 4.44
C LEU A 81 -11.23 1.31 5.29
N LYS A 82 -11.45 2.49 5.86
CA LYS A 82 -12.69 2.83 6.59
C LYS A 82 -13.87 2.93 5.63
N ILE A 83 -13.72 3.65 4.51
CA ILE A 83 -14.77 3.82 3.49
C ILE A 83 -15.18 2.46 2.93
N ILE A 84 -14.22 1.61 2.55
CA ILE A 84 -14.46 0.25 2.03
C ILE A 84 -15.28 -0.57 3.03
N LYS A 85 -14.93 -0.49 4.33
CA LYS A 85 -15.67 -1.17 5.39
C LYS A 85 -17.09 -0.62 5.56
N GLU A 86 -17.25 0.70 5.58
CA GLU A 86 -18.54 1.38 5.74
C GLU A 86 -19.47 1.18 4.55
N ALA A 87 -18.91 1.01 3.34
CA ALA A 87 -19.65 0.68 2.13
C ALA A 87 -20.13 -0.79 2.08
N GLY A 88 -19.74 -1.64 3.03
CA GLY A 88 -20.12 -3.06 3.05
C GLY A 88 -19.33 -3.93 2.07
N GLU A 89 -18.28 -3.39 1.42
CA GLU A 89 -17.49 -4.09 0.40
C GLU A 89 -16.63 -5.25 0.96
N LEU A 90 -16.56 -5.36 2.28
CA LEU A 90 -15.83 -6.42 2.97
C LEU A 90 -16.71 -7.62 3.36
N GLU A 91 -17.99 -7.59 3.04
CA GLU A 91 -18.86 -8.75 3.21
C GLU A 91 -18.37 -9.87 2.28
N ASP A 92 -18.30 -11.08 2.79
CA ASP A 92 -17.78 -12.26 2.08
C ASP A 92 -16.29 -12.18 1.64
N VAL A 93 -15.50 -11.30 2.28
CA VAL A 93 -14.07 -11.20 2.07
C VAL A 93 -13.30 -11.83 3.23
N ASP A 94 -12.46 -12.83 2.94
CA ASP A 94 -11.62 -13.49 3.95
C ASP A 94 -10.27 -12.76 4.14
N ARG A 95 -9.73 -12.18 3.07
CA ARG A 95 -8.41 -11.57 3.04
C ARG A 95 -8.36 -10.35 2.13
N VAL A 96 -7.67 -9.32 2.58
CA VAL A 96 -7.40 -8.09 1.82
C VAL A 96 -5.96 -8.09 1.33
N PHE A 97 -5.76 -7.63 0.11
CA PHE A 97 -4.45 -7.43 -0.51
C PHE A 97 -4.27 -5.96 -0.87
N LYS A 98 -3.10 -5.42 -0.57
CA LYS A 98 -2.69 -4.07 -1.00
C LYS A 98 -1.52 -4.20 -1.96
N MET A 99 -1.70 -3.68 -3.16
CA MET A 99 -0.68 -3.65 -4.22
C MET A 99 -0.68 -2.28 -4.91
N SER A 100 0.45 -1.88 -5.47
CA SER A 100 0.50 -0.70 -6.33
C SER A 100 -0.04 -1.02 -7.72
N GLY A 101 -0.78 -0.08 -8.34
CA GLY A 101 -1.27 -0.18 -9.72
C GLY A 101 -0.18 -0.22 -10.81
N ARG A 102 1.07 -0.47 -10.43
CA ARG A 102 2.23 -0.66 -11.32
C ARG A 102 2.78 -2.08 -11.32
N TYR A 103 2.24 -2.94 -10.47
CA TYR A 103 2.68 -4.32 -10.35
C TYR A 103 1.66 -5.27 -10.97
N LEU A 104 2.16 -6.37 -11.49
CA LEU A 104 1.39 -7.47 -12.02
C LEU A 104 1.71 -8.71 -11.19
N LEU A 105 0.74 -9.60 -11.02
CA LEU A 105 0.97 -10.90 -10.41
C LEU A 105 1.74 -11.81 -11.39
N ASN A 106 2.71 -12.56 -10.88
CA ASN A 106 3.45 -13.57 -11.67
C ASN A 106 3.03 -15.00 -11.26
N GLU A 107 3.72 -16.01 -11.79
CA GLU A 107 3.42 -17.42 -11.56
C GLU A 107 3.71 -17.90 -10.12
N LYS A 108 4.41 -17.10 -9.32
CA LYS A 108 4.71 -17.41 -7.92
C LYS A 108 3.61 -16.94 -6.95
N PHE A 109 2.69 -16.10 -7.43
CA PHE A 109 1.51 -15.76 -6.66
C PHE A 109 0.57 -16.98 -6.60
N SER A 110 0.20 -17.42 -5.40
CA SER A 110 -0.68 -18.57 -5.18
C SER A 110 -1.78 -18.25 -4.18
N THR A 111 -3.02 -18.33 -4.61
CA THR A 111 -4.20 -18.20 -3.73
C THR A 111 -4.22 -19.29 -2.67
N GLU A 112 -3.80 -20.54 -3.02
CA GLU A 112 -3.75 -21.68 -2.09
C GLU A 112 -2.79 -21.42 -0.92
N PHE A 113 -1.68 -20.70 -1.17
CA PHE A 113 -0.77 -20.29 -0.10
C PHE A 113 -1.48 -19.37 0.89
N TYR A 114 -2.21 -18.34 0.39
CA TYR A 114 -2.90 -17.38 1.24
C TYR A 114 -4.11 -17.97 1.99
N ASP A 115 -4.68 -19.08 1.50
CA ASP A 115 -5.75 -19.82 2.15
C ASP A 115 -5.23 -20.86 3.16
N SER A 116 -3.92 -21.10 3.17
CA SER A 116 -3.31 -22.10 4.05
C SER A 116 -3.41 -21.74 5.53
N ASN A 117 -3.41 -22.76 6.40
CA ASN A 117 -3.42 -22.57 7.85
C ASN A 117 -2.18 -21.81 8.36
N GLU A 118 -1.08 -21.84 7.61
CA GLU A 118 0.18 -21.17 7.96
C GLU A 118 0.01 -19.65 8.02
N VAL A 119 -0.76 -19.07 7.08
CA VAL A 119 -0.89 -17.63 6.93
C VAL A 119 -2.30 -17.08 7.16
N ARG A 120 -3.29 -17.96 7.38
CA ARG A 120 -4.70 -17.56 7.55
C ARG A 120 -4.90 -16.42 8.54
N ASN A 121 -4.18 -16.44 9.66
CA ASN A 121 -4.27 -15.44 10.74
C ASN A 121 -3.03 -14.55 10.81
N LYS A 122 -2.34 -14.33 9.68
CA LYS A 122 -1.11 -13.54 9.61
C LYS A 122 -1.22 -12.43 8.58
N VAL A 123 -0.54 -11.33 8.87
CA VAL A 123 -0.15 -10.34 7.87
C VAL A 123 0.97 -10.95 7.05
N VAL A 124 0.80 -11.09 5.74
CA VAL A 124 1.84 -11.60 4.83
C VAL A 124 2.46 -10.43 4.10
N ILE A 125 3.79 -10.37 4.13
CA ILE A 125 4.58 -9.27 3.55
C ILE A 125 5.92 -9.81 3.04
N GLY A 126 6.52 -9.11 2.09
CA GLY A 126 7.87 -9.44 1.63
C GLY A 126 8.90 -9.30 2.76
N LYS A 127 9.92 -10.16 2.72
CA LYS A 127 10.95 -10.27 3.74
C LYS A 127 11.57 -8.94 4.10
N SER A 128 11.80 -8.76 5.38
CA SER A 128 12.51 -7.59 5.89
C SER A 128 13.97 -7.59 5.42
N VAL A 129 14.46 -6.40 5.10
CA VAL A 129 15.81 -6.17 4.60
C VAL A 129 16.48 -5.05 5.40
N PRO A 130 17.83 -4.94 5.35
CA PRO A 130 18.51 -3.78 5.91
C PRO A 130 17.94 -2.47 5.35
N SER A 131 17.77 -1.48 6.21
CA SER A 131 17.31 -0.14 5.82
C SER A 131 18.18 0.44 4.71
N GLN A 132 17.56 0.98 3.67
CA GLN A 132 18.25 1.72 2.61
C GLN A 132 18.70 3.12 3.03
N PHE A 133 18.23 3.61 4.18
CA PHE A 133 18.64 4.89 4.77
C PHE A 133 19.42 4.69 6.06
N PRO A 134 20.34 5.62 6.40
CA PRO A 134 21.07 5.58 7.66
C PRO A 134 20.13 5.60 8.89
N PHE A 135 20.53 4.94 9.96
CA PHE A 135 19.76 4.88 11.22
C PHE A 135 19.39 6.25 11.79
N ASN A 136 20.30 7.24 11.71
CA ASN A 136 20.00 8.61 12.17
C ASN A 136 18.89 9.29 11.37
N VAL A 137 18.62 8.87 10.14
CA VAL A 137 17.52 9.38 9.30
C VAL A 137 16.21 8.70 9.70
N THR A 138 16.16 7.37 9.64
CA THR A 138 14.92 6.62 9.84
C THR A 138 14.62 6.26 11.30
N GLY A 139 15.65 6.13 12.16
CA GLY A 139 15.55 5.55 13.49
C GLY A 139 15.42 4.02 13.50
N LEU A 140 15.56 3.38 12.33
CA LEU A 140 15.45 1.93 12.14
C LEU A 140 16.60 1.42 11.28
N SER A 141 17.08 0.21 11.58
CA SER A 141 18.10 -0.49 10.78
C SER A 141 17.53 -1.47 9.77
N THR A 142 16.20 -1.63 9.76
CA THR A 142 15.50 -2.65 8.97
C THR A 142 14.19 -2.06 8.46
N GLN A 143 13.74 -2.52 7.29
CA GLN A 143 12.48 -2.18 6.66
C GLN A 143 11.84 -3.41 6.03
N TYR A 144 10.52 -3.39 5.80
CA TYR A 144 9.84 -4.40 5.00
C TYR A 144 9.98 -4.15 3.50
N MET A 145 9.67 -5.17 2.70
CA MET A 145 9.42 -5.02 1.27
C MET A 145 7.90 -5.03 1.01
N CYS A 146 7.29 -3.84 0.89
CA CYS A 146 5.83 -3.64 0.87
C CYS A 146 5.21 -3.68 -0.54
N ARG A 147 5.74 -4.46 -1.49
CA ARG A 147 5.25 -4.51 -2.88
C ARG A 147 3.87 -5.16 -2.98
N LEU A 148 3.67 -6.22 -2.23
CA LEU A 148 2.38 -6.85 -1.95
C LEU A 148 2.29 -7.07 -0.45
N LEU A 149 1.23 -6.57 0.15
CA LEU A 149 0.90 -6.71 1.55
C LEU A 149 -0.49 -7.33 1.65
N SER A 150 -0.67 -8.34 2.49
CA SER A 150 -2.01 -8.89 2.71
C SER A 150 -2.28 -9.18 4.18
N TRP A 151 -3.55 -9.15 4.55
CA TRP A 151 -4.00 -9.45 5.92
C TRP A 151 -5.40 -10.08 5.92
N PRO A 152 -5.71 -10.95 6.90
CA PRO A 152 -7.05 -11.50 7.06
C PRO A 152 -8.02 -10.39 7.47
N ILE A 153 -9.28 -10.51 7.04
CA ILE A 153 -10.32 -9.51 7.34
C ILE A 153 -10.48 -9.23 8.84
N ALA A 154 -10.24 -10.23 9.69
CA ALA A 154 -10.26 -10.09 11.14
C ALA A 154 -9.29 -9.02 11.66
N MET A 155 -8.19 -8.75 10.95
CA MET A 155 -7.19 -7.72 11.28
C MET A 155 -7.41 -6.38 10.56
N HIS A 156 -8.56 -6.19 9.90
CA HIS A 156 -8.79 -4.98 9.11
C HIS A 156 -8.72 -3.69 9.95
N SER A 157 -9.32 -3.70 11.14
CA SER A 157 -9.27 -2.55 12.05
C SER A 157 -7.87 -2.33 12.63
N ASP A 158 -7.12 -3.41 12.88
CA ASP A 158 -5.72 -3.31 13.33
C ASP A 158 -4.86 -2.71 12.22
N MET A 159 -5.06 -3.10 10.95
CA MET A 159 -4.33 -2.53 9.81
C MET A 159 -4.54 -1.02 9.71
N ILE A 160 -5.77 -0.53 9.88
CA ILE A 160 -6.07 0.91 9.93
C ILE A 160 -5.22 1.60 11.02
N ASN A 161 -5.18 1.03 12.22
CA ASN A 161 -4.43 1.57 13.36
C ASN A 161 -2.91 1.54 13.10
N TRP A 162 -2.39 0.48 12.48
CA TRP A 162 -0.97 0.37 12.14
C TRP A 162 -0.55 1.40 11.10
N TYR A 163 -1.34 1.64 10.07
CA TYR A 163 -1.08 2.73 9.12
C TYR A 163 -1.09 4.10 9.78
N GLN A 164 -2.03 4.37 10.69
CA GLN A 164 -2.07 5.62 11.46
C GLN A 164 -0.84 5.76 12.37
N THR A 165 -0.42 4.66 13.02
CA THR A 165 0.79 4.61 13.84
C THR A 165 2.03 4.89 12.98
N GLY A 166 2.12 4.28 11.81
CA GLY A 166 3.19 4.51 10.84
C GLY A 166 3.23 5.97 10.34
N CYS A 167 2.07 6.56 10.06
CA CYS A 167 1.96 7.98 9.69
C CYS A 167 2.49 8.90 10.80
N ASN A 168 2.13 8.63 12.04
CA ASN A 168 2.63 9.38 13.20
C ASN A 168 4.14 9.23 13.37
N TYR A 169 4.66 8.01 13.16
CA TYR A 169 6.11 7.76 13.18
C TYR A 169 6.84 8.57 12.11
N MET A 170 6.38 8.57 10.86
CA MET A 170 6.96 9.38 9.80
C MET A 170 6.97 10.87 10.16
N LYS A 171 5.83 11.42 10.62
CA LYS A 171 5.71 12.82 11.05
C LYS A 171 6.68 13.15 12.19
N GLN A 172 6.85 12.25 13.16
CA GLN A 172 7.81 12.41 14.25
C GLN A 172 9.26 12.44 13.73
N ARG A 173 9.62 11.52 12.80
CA ARG A 173 10.96 11.51 12.20
C ARG A 173 11.23 12.82 11.44
N MET A 174 10.27 13.31 10.67
CA MET A 174 10.38 14.58 9.94
C MET A 174 10.55 15.77 10.88
N ALA A 175 9.84 15.81 12.01
CA ALA A 175 9.99 16.85 13.03
C ALA A 175 11.39 16.86 13.67
N LEU A 176 12.09 15.71 13.67
CA LEU A 176 13.47 15.55 14.15
C LEU A 176 14.52 15.75 13.03
N GLY A 177 14.11 16.21 11.84
CA GLY A 177 15.00 16.39 10.70
C GLY A 177 15.37 15.10 9.96
N GLY A 178 14.70 14.00 10.27
CA GLY A 178 14.85 12.71 9.60
C GLY A 178 13.74 12.43 8.59
N TYR A 179 13.58 11.15 8.22
CA TYR A 179 12.58 10.64 7.30
C TYR A 179 12.39 9.13 7.52
N ALA A 180 11.21 8.63 7.24
CA ALA A 180 10.93 7.20 7.16
C ALA A 180 9.89 6.98 6.05
N ASP A 181 10.18 6.11 5.07
CA ASP A 181 9.20 5.72 4.06
C ASP A 181 8.17 4.73 4.64
N ILE A 182 7.21 4.34 3.81
CA ILE A 182 6.13 3.43 4.22
C ILE A 182 6.66 2.08 4.68
N GLU A 183 7.73 1.58 4.08
CA GLU A 183 8.39 0.33 4.42
C GLU A 183 8.93 0.33 5.86
N HIS A 184 9.56 1.43 6.27
CA HIS A 184 10.00 1.64 7.65
C HIS A 184 8.81 1.84 8.61
N CYS A 185 7.81 2.62 8.19
CA CYS A 185 6.64 2.92 8.99
C CYS A 185 5.85 1.66 9.34
N LEU A 186 5.62 0.77 8.38
CA LEU A 186 4.95 -0.51 8.60
C LEU A 186 5.84 -1.48 9.40
N TYR A 187 7.16 -1.47 9.18
CA TYR A 187 8.08 -2.24 10.01
C TYR A 187 8.04 -1.81 11.47
N PHE A 188 7.88 -0.53 11.75
CA PHE A 188 7.71 0.02 13.10
C PHE A 188 6.36 -0.34 13.72
N ALA A 189 5.27 -0.25 12.93
CA ALA A 189 3.92 -0.25 13.44
C ALA A 189 3.31 -1.66 13.59
N ILE A 190 3.63 -2.61 12.70
CA ILE A 190 3.03 -3.95 12.71
C ILE A 190 3.79 -4.84 13.71
N PRO A 191 3.11 -5.43 14.71
CA PRO A 191 3.75 -6.36 15.65
C PRO A 191 4.32 -7.60 14.93
N ARG A 192 5.54 -8.01 15.30
CA ARG A 192 6.24 -9.12 14.64
C ARG A 192 5.52 -10.45 14.73
N GLU A 193 4.86 -10.69 15.85
CA GLU A 193 4.14 -11.94 16.14
C GLU A 193 2.95 -12.20 15.21
N VAL A 194 2.40 -11.18 14.57
CA VAL A 194 1.31 -11.32 13.59
C VAL A 194 1.80 -11.37 12.15
N VAL A 195 3.10 -11.19 11.90
CA VAL A 195 3.67 -11.15 10.56
C VAL A 195 4.17 -12.52 10.13
N HIS A 196 3.95 -12.84 8.85
CA HIS A 196 4.60 -13.92 8.10
C HIS A 196 5.37 -13.31 6.93
N GLU A 197 6.70 -13.36 7.00
CA GLU A 197 7.58 -12.85 5.97
C GLU A 197 7.79 -13.91 4.88
N VAL A 198 7.73 -13.51 3.61
CA VAL A 198 7.99 -14.38 2.46
C VAL A 198 9.13 -13.85 1.61
N ASP A 199 9.96 -14.72 1.06
CA ASP A 199 11.07 -14.32 0.19
C ASP A 199 10.56 -13.73 -1.13
N GLU A 200 9.44 -14.24 -1.66
CA GLU A 200 8.82 -13.82 -2.90
C GLU A 200 7.31 -13.67 -2.72
N VAL A 201 6.79 -12.49 -3.02
CA VAL A 201 5.34 -12.20 -2.90
C VAL A 201 4.56 -12.45 -4.19
N GLY A 202 5.24 -12.83 -5.27
CA GLY A 202 4.61 -13.17 -6.54
C GLY A 202 4.18 -11.96 -7.37
N VAL A 203 4.97 -10.88 -7.36
CA VAL A 203 4.73 -9.69 -8.17
C VAL A 203 5.94 -9.32 -9.02
N TYR A 204 5.69 -8.68 -10.16
CA TYR A 204 6.71 -8.03 -10.97
C TYR A 204 6.21 -6.67 -11.47
N GLY A 205 7.12 -5.82 -11.90
CA GLY A 205 6.79 -4.48 -12.38
C GLY A 205 7.98 -3.54 -12.32
N ASN A 206 7.72 -2.24 -12.33
CA ASN A 206 8.75 -1.22 -12.33
C ASN A 206 8.68 -0.36 -11.07
N ILE A 207 9.83 -0.07 -10.48
CA ILE A 207 9.93 0.88 -9.37
C ILE A 207 9.79 2.30 -9.92
N ALA A 208 8.91 3.12 -9.36
CA ALA A 208 8.88 4.55 -9.63
C ALA A 208 9.94 5.28 -8.76
N PRO A 209 10.51 6.38 -9.27
CA PRO A 209 10.28 7.01 -10.58
C PRO A 209 11.22 6.54 -11.70
N ASN A 210 12.18 5.69 -11.41
CA ASN A 210 13.32 5.36 -12.28
C ASN A 210 13.08 4.17 -13.21
N GLY A 211 11.91 3.53 -13.15
CA GLY A 211 11.53 2.44 -14.06
C GLY A 211 12.37 1.17 -13.95
N VAL A 212 13.11 0.99 -12.84
CA VAL A 212 13.91 -0.22 -12.65
C VAL A 212 13.00 -1.44 -12.54
N PRO A 213 13.17 -2.47 -13.40
CA PRO A 213 12.36 -3.66 -13.33
C PRO A 213 12.65 -4.47 -12.06
N ILE A 214 11.59 -5.04 -11.50
CA ILE A 214 11.67 -5.95 -10.36
C ILE A 214 10.87 -7.21 -10.62
N VAL A 215 11.36 -8.32 -10.08
CA VAL A 215 10.63 -9.58 -9.92
C VAL A 215 10.77 -9.97 -8.46
N ASN A 216 9.63 -10.29 -7.79
CA ASN A 216 9.62 -10.58 -6.36
C ASN A 216 8.55 -11.62 -6.01
#